data_369c1e3a16af8297a4013d6e5a61b822
#
_entry.id   369c1e3a16af8297a4013d6e5a61b822
#
_cell.length_a   1.000
_cell.length_b   1.000
_cell.length_c   1.000
_cell.angle_alpha   90.00
_cell.angle_beta   90.00
_cell.angle_gamma   90.00
#
_symmetry.space_group_name_H-M   'P 1'
#
loop_
_entity.id
_entity.type
_entity.pdbx_description
1 polymer ?
#
loop_
_entity_poly.entity_id
_entity_poly.type
_entity_poly.pdbx_seq_one_letter_code
_entity_poly.pdbx_strand_id
1 'polypeptide(L)'
;MASDFIPVTLIYDTGADFLYLDEDYLKLNHLQNAFGRKGKATMGGAGNGEPERIDIFIDPITVHCGAREYQNEITPIIKLRDLLGCYTDGLLGNTHLLMNPLEINFSESYLRQLKGPLLAEQLDNYVKLDARFEDNRIDVKATLQIDDENSLEGWFRMDLGCGSTIILTNETASAFNFMDVPKAYFCTQAGGIGGGSEEVTIRAAKFCMADTLENLVIDYSLNEKGALSSDRPYIGIIGNEIWSLYDIVLDPVSSSVWVKRNENQGTYAQSSVTHMATVDRTDICGGWIVNGLYKGGVAEQAGIEIGDIIVAINNRPVKEITWEEQRKGLELQGETTYTVQKPDGQIVSYTLFIGKQII
;
A
#
# COMPACT_ATOMS: atom_id res chain seq x y z
N MET A 1 -35.15 3.37 -18.08
CA MET A 1 -34.39 2.20 -17.57
C MET A 1 -33.38 2.80 -16.64
N ALA A 2 -33.43 2.46 -15.35
CA ALA A 2 -32.35 2.84 -14.44
C ALA A 2 -31.11 2.13 -14.95
N SER A 3 -30.03 2.86 -15.19
CA SER A 3 -28.74 2.26 -15.50
C SER A 3 -28.30 1.52 -14.24
N ASP A 4 -28.12 0.22 -14.35
CA ASP A 4 -27.68 -0.63 -13.22
C ASP A 4 -26.18 -0.38 -12.95
N PHE A 5 -25.87 0.82 -12.44
CA PHE A 5 -24.53 1.10 -11.93
C PHE A 5 -24.39 0.44 -10.56
N ILE A 6 -23.33 -0.33 -10.41
CA ILE A 6 -22.95 -0.94 -9.15
C ILE A 6 -21.89 -0.04 -8.53
N PRO A 7 -22.13 0.59 -7.36
CA PRO A 7 -21.13 1.41 -6.70
C PRO A 7 -19.95 0.56 -6.25
N VAL A 8 -18.72 1.11 -6.40
CA VAL A 8 -17.49 0.43 -6.07
C VAL A 8 -16.48 1.42 -5.49
N THR A 9 -15.79 1.01 -4.43
CA THR A 9 -14.68 1.77 -3.84
C THR A 9 -13.37 1.21 -4.34
N LEU A 10 -12.65 2.00 -5.14
CA LEU A 10 -11.39 1.60 -5.76
C LEU A 10 -10.22 2.41 -5.19
N ILE A 11 -9.11 1.74 -4.93
CA ILE A 11 -7.83 2.40 -4.64
C ILE A 11 -7.16 2.68 -5.98
N TYR A 12 -6.69 3.91 -6.22
CA TYR A 12 -5.81 4.20 -7.32
C TYR A 12 -4.40 3.73 -6.97
N ASP A 13 -3.90 2.78 -7.74
CA ASP A 13 -2.62 2.11 -7.53
C ASP A 13 -1.72 2.30 -8.74
N THR A 14 -0.65 3.11 -8.59
CA THR A 14 0.34 3.34 -9.64
C THR A 14 1.29 2.15 -9.83
N GLY A 15 1.29 1.20 -8.92
CA GLY A 15 1.96 -0.11 -9.05
C GLY A 15 1.17 -1.13 -9.86
N ALA A 16 -0.11 -0.85 -10.20
CA ALA A 16 -1.00 -1.74 -10.95
C ALA A 16 -1.27 -1.25 -12.39
N ASP A 17 -1.66 -2.19 -13.29
CA ASP A 17 -2.01 -1.86 -14.68
C ASP A 17 -3.51 -1.70 -14.87
N PHE A 18 -4.29 -2.65 -14.38
CA PHE A 18 -5.69 -2.87 -14.75
C PHE A 18 -6.65 -2.42 -13.65
N LEU A 19 -7.95 -2.59 -13.91
CA LEU A 19 -8.95 -2.73 -12.88
C LEU A 19 -8.80 -4.13 -12.26
N TYR A 20 -8.74 -4.22 -10.94
CA TYR A 20 -8.80 -5.46 -10.18
C TYR A 20 -10.05 -5.40 -9.29
N LEU A 21 -10.78 -6.50 -9.17
CA LEU A 21 -11.91 -6.60 -8.25
C LEU A 21 -11.61 -7.62 -7.15
N ASP A 22 -12.08 -7.29 -5.96
CA ASP A 22 -11.93 -8.17 -4.80
C ASP A 22 -12.89 -9.37 -4.87
N GLU A 23 -12.39 -10.56 -4.54
CA GLU A 23 -13.15 -11.80 -4.60
C GLU A 23 -14.34 -11.80 -3.61
N ASP A 24 -14.12 -11.32 -2.37
CA ASP A 24 -15.15 -11.30 -1.35
C ASP A 24 -16.18 -10.20 -1.59
N TYR A 25 -15.75 -9.03 -2.13
CA TYR A 25 -16.71 -8.03 -2.62
C TYR A 25 -17.67 -8.63 -3.64
N LEU A 26 -17.16 -9.36 -4.62
CA LEU A 26 -18.00 -10.03 -5.62
C LEU A 26 -18.94 -11.06 -5.01
N LYS A 27 -18.47 -11.85 -4.02
CA LYS A 27 -19.28 -12.86 -3.32
C LYS A 27 -20.39 -12.24 -2.48
N LEU A 28 -20.04 -11.28 -1.63
CA LEU A 28 -20.97 -10.63 -0.70
C LEU A 28 -22.08 -9.86 -1.42
N ASN A 29 -21.79 -9.33 -2.63
CA ASN A 29 -22.75 -8.59 -3.44
C ASN A 29 -23.41 -9.45 -4.54
N HIS A 30 -23.16 -10.75 -4.58
CA HIS A 30 -23.70 -11.69 -5.59
C HIS A 30 -23.33 -11.32 -7.04
N LEU A 31 -22.12 -10.77 -7.23
CA LEU A 31 -21.61 -10.24 -8.52
C LEU A 31 -20.71 -11.21 -9.27
N GLN A 32 -20.50 -12.44 -8.79
CA GLN A 32 -19.54 -13.39 -9.37
C GLN A 32 -19.80 -13.69 -10.87
N ASN A 33 -21.03 -13.48 -11.35
CA ASN A 33 -21.41 -13.69 -12.75
C ASN A 33 -22.01 -12.44 -13.40
N ALA A 34 -21.87 -11.28 -12.78
CA ALA A 34 -22.50 -10.05 -13.25
C ALA A 34 -21.78 -9.43 -14.48
N PHE A 35 -20.47 -9.72 -14.65
CA PHE A 35 -19.61 -9.07 -15.63
C PHE A 35 -19.21 -10.00 -16.79
N GLY A 36 -20.09 -10.94 -17.18
CA GLY A 36 -19.90 -11.75 -18.35
C GLY A 36 -18.99 -12.97 -18.14
N ARG A 37 -18.22 -13.31 -19.19
CA ARG A 37 -17.44 -14.56 -19.25
C ARG A 37 -16.18 -14.47 -18.37
N LYS A 38 -15.83 -15.60 -17.76
CA LYS A 38 -14.59 -15.77 -17.00
C LYS A 38 -13.55 -16.56 -17.77
N GLY A 39 -12.30 -16.23 -17.49
CA GLY A 39 -11.10 -16.95 -17.91
C GLY A 39 -10.14 -17.13 -16.75
N LYS A 40 -8.92 -17.53 -17.07
CA LYS A 40 -7.83 -17.62 -16.10
C LYS A 40 -6.57 -16.99 -16.67
N ALA A 41 -5.83 -16.29 -15.81
CA ALA A 41 -4.52 -15.73 -16.12
C ALA A 41 -3.51 -16.13 -15.03
N THR A 42 -2.23 -16.14 -15.37
CA THR A 42 -1.15 -16.27 -14.39
C THR A 42 -0.61 -14.88 -14.11
N MET A 43 -0.61 -14.47 -12.84
CA MET A 43 -0.17 -13.15 -12.41
C MET A 43 0.77 -13.26 -11.24
N GLY A 44 1.83 -12.43 -11.25
CA GLY A 44 2.69 -12.16 -10.11
C GLY A 44 2.36 -10.83 -9.47
N GLY A 45 2.90 -10.57 -8.30
CA GLY A 45 2.69 -9.32 -7.56
C GLY A 45 3.81 -9.01 -6.59
N ALA A 46 3.49 -8.37 -5.48
CA ALA A 46 4.47 -7.92 -4.49
C ALA A 46 4.94 -9.03 -3.52
N GLY A 47 4.16 -10.10 -3.35
CA GLY A 47 4.50 -11.20 -2.45
C GLY A 47 5.71 -12.03 -2.89
N ASN A 48 6.26 -12.82 -1.98
CA ASN A 48 7.48 -13.61 -2.19
C ASN A 48 7.23 -14.98 -2.87
N GLY A 49 6.01 -15.30 -3.26
CA GLY A 49 5.66 -16.58 -3.88
C GLY A 49 5.77 -16.57 -5.40
N GLU A 50 5.43 -17.73 -5.97
CA GLU A 50 5.33 -17.89 -7.43
C GLU A 50 4.10 -17.14 -7.97
N PRO A 51 4.11 -16.76 -9.26
CA PRO A 51 2.91 -16.23 -9.93
C PRO A 51 1.74 -17.20 -9.78
N GLU A 52 0.59 -16.67 -9.40
CA GLU A 52 -0.62 -17.45 -9.14
C GLU A 52 -1.55 -17.48 -10.34
N ARG A 53 -2.29 -18.59 -10.47
CA ARG A 53 -3.35 -18.73 -11.48
C ARG A 53 -4.66 -18.23 -10.91
N ILE A 54 -5.08 -17.04 -11.34
CA ILE A 54 -6.27 -16.34 -10.86
C ILE A 54 -7.40 -16.35 -11.88
N ASP A 55 -8.61 -16.11 -11.40
CA ASP A 55 -9.78 -15.86 -12.24
C ASP A 55 -9.73 -14.44 -12.81
N ILE A 56 -10.22 -14.28 -14.04
CA ILE A 56 -10.36 -12.99 -14.71
C ILE A 56 -11.75 -12.88 -15.35
N PHE A 57 -12.33 -11.68 -15.41
CA PHE A 57 -13.35 -11.37 -16.40
C PHE A 57 -12.67 -11.04 -17.71
N ILE A 58 -13.16 -11.65 -18.81
CA ILE A 58 -12.64 -11.48 -20.16
C ILE A 58 -13.58 -10.67 -21.07
N ASP A 59 -14.78 -10.39 -20.59
CA ASP A 59 -15.65 -9.41 -21.24
C ASP A 59 -15.36 -8.04 -20.62
N PRO A 60 -15.37 -6.96 -21.42
CA PRO A 60 -15.00 -5.65 -20.95
C PRO A 60 -15.89 -5.13 -19.82
N ILE A 61 -15.28 -4.52 -18.80
CA ILE A 61 -15.99 -3.85 -17.70
C ILE A 61 -15.78 -2.35 -17.84
N THR A 62 -16.88 -1.59 -17.87
CA THR A 62 -16.83 -0.13 -17.89
C THR A 62 -16.89 0.43 -16.47
N VAL A 63 -15.90 1.23 -16.10
CA VAL A 63 -15.86 1.98 -14.83
C VAL A 63 -16.21 3.43 -15.12
N HIS A 64 -17.17 3.98 -14.37
CA HIS A 64 -17.51 5.38 -14.38
C HIS A 64 -16.86 6.08 -13.19
N CYS A 65 -15.98 7.04 -13.47
CA CYS A 65 -15.32 7.87 -12.47
C CYS A 65 -15.63 9.34 -12.74
N GLY A 66 -16.55 9.91 -11.98
CA GLY A 66 -17.09 11.24 -12.27
C GLY A 66 -17.74 11.30 -13.67
N ALA A 67 -17.25 12.20 -14.52
CA ALA A 67 -17.72 12.35 -15.90
C ALA A 67 -16.97 11.48 -16.93
N ARG A 68 -16.09 10.61 -16.49
CA ARG A 68 -15.24 9.76 -17.34
C ARG A 68 -15.70 8.31 -17.31
N GLU A 69 -15.51 7.66 -18.44
CA GLU A 69 -15.74 6.22 -18.61
C GLU A 69 -14.44 5.57 -19.05
N TYR A 70 -14.08 4.46 -18.40
CA TYR A 70 -12.91 3.66 -18.72
C TYR A 70 -13.34 2.23 -18.99
N GLN A 71 -12.97 1.70 -20.15
CA GLN A 71 -13.28 0.35 -20.54
C GLN A 71 -12.07 -0.55 -20.25
N ASN A 72 -12.22 -1.51 -19.35
CA ASN A 72 -11.20 -2.45 -18.97
C ASN A 72 -11.43 -3.78 -19.69
N GLU A 73 -10.54 -4.14 -20.60
CA GLU A 73 -10.64 -5.35 -21.43
C GLU A 73 -10.45 -6.65 -20.64
N ILE A 74 -9.69 -6.57 -19.55
CA ILE A 74 -9.42 -7.68 -18.65
C ILE A 74 -9.52 -7.16 -17.23
N THR A 75 -10.25 -7.90 -16.38
CA THR A 75 -10.37 -7.57 -14.95
C THR A 75 -10.02 -8.77 -14.09
N PRO A 76 -8.82 -8.81 -13.50
CA PRO A 76 -8.43 -9.84 -12.56
C PRO A 76 -9.28 -9.82 -11.28
N ILE A 77 -9.53 -11.01 -10.73
CA ILE A 77 -10.24 -11.21 -9.47
C ILE A 77 -9.22 -11.72 -8.46
N ILE A 78 -8.98 -10.94 -7.42
CA ILE A 78 -7.95 -11.24 -6.41
C ILE A 78 -8.46 -10.99 -5.00
N LYS A 79 -7.76 -11.49 -3.99
CA LYS A 79 -8.12 -11.34 -2.57
C LYS A 79 -7.53 -10.06 -1.99
N LEU A 80 -8.01 -8.92 -2.46
CA LEU A 80 -7.51 -7.61 -2.02
C LEU A 80 -7.84 -7.32 -0.56
N ARG A 81 -9.01 -7.72 -0.09
CA ARG A 81 -9.46 -7.46 1.28
C ARG A 81 -8.61 -8.17 2.32
N ASP A 82 -7.90 -9.25 1.95
CA ASP A 82 -6.94 -9.90 2.84
C ASP A 82 -5.68 -9.04 3.10
N LEU A 83 -5.47 -8.01 2.25
CA LEU A 83 -4.36 -7.06 2.36
C LEU A 83 -4.80 -5.68 2.85
N LEU A 84 -5.91 -5.19 2.29
CA LEU A 84 -6.31 -3.78 2.38
C LEU A 84 -7.55 -3.57 3.27
N GLY A 85 -8.16 -4.66 3.74
CA GLY A 85 -9.35 -4.61 4.58
C GLY A 85 -10.65 -4.49 3.81
N CYS A 86 -11.76 -4.50 4.55
CA CYS A 86 -13.12 -4.57 4.02
C CYS A 86 -13.62 -3.26 3.36
N TYR A 87 -12.84 -2.19 3.42
CA TYR A 87 -13.22 -0.88 2.86
C TYR A 87 -12.86 -0.70 1.39
N THR A 88 -12.16 -1.66 0.77
CA THR A 88 -11.85 -1.63 -0.65
C THR A 88 -12.58 -2.73 -1.40
N ASP A 89 -13.07 -2.41 -2.60
CA ASP A 89 -13.74 -3.35 -3.49
C ASP A 89 -12.84 -3.74 -4.67
N GLY A 90 -11.75 -2.98 -4.88
CA GLY A 90 -10.84 -3.22 -5.97
C GLY A 90 -9.70 -2.19 -6.06
N LEU A 91 -8.87 -2.34 -7.10
CA LEU A 91 -7.82 -1.40 -7.49
C LEU A 91 -8.09 -0.87 -8.90
N LEU A 92 -7.74 0.38 -9.13
CA LEU A 92 -7.70 0.98 -10.46
C LEU A 92 -6.25 1.35 -10.79
N GLY A 93 -5.68 0.70 -11.78
CA GLY A 93 -4.32 0.91 -12.22
C GLY A 93 -4.16 2.00 -13.30
N ASN A 94 -2.95 2.11 -13.81
CA ASN A 94 -2.52 3.20 -14.67
C ASN A 94 -3.08 3.23 -16.08
N THR A 95 -3.48 2.09 -16.65
CA THR A 95 -3.78 1.96 -18.10
C THR A 95 -4.69 3.05 -18.66
N HIS A 96 -5.67 3.49 -17.89
CA HIS A 96 -6.63 4.51 -18.35
C HIS A 96 -6.37 5.88 -17.73
N LEU A 97 -5.89 5.95 -16.51
CA LEU A 97 -5.67 7.21 -15.82
C LEU A 97 -4.48 7.98 -16.38
N LEU A 98 -3.43 7.29 -16.84
CA LEU A 98 -2.24 7.91 -17.43
C LEU A 98 -2.32 8.14 -18.94
N MET A 99 -3.50 8.11 -19.57
CA MET A 99 -3.64 8.50 -20.97
C MET A 99 -3.51 10.03 -21.19
N ASN A 100 -3.71 10.82 -20.16
CA ASN A 100 -3.59 12.29 -20.15
C ASN A 100 -2.92 12.72 -18.85
N PRO A 101 -2.44 13.97 -18.76
CA PRO A 101 -1.95 14.47 -17.51
C PRO A 101 -2.98 14.34 -16.40
N LEU A 102 -2.53 13.83 -15.25
CA LEU A 102 -3.35 13.52 -14.07
C LEU A 102 -2.86 14.32 -12.87
N GLU A 103 -3.75 15.11 -12.29
CA GLU A 103 -3.54 15.76 -11.02
C GLU A 103 -4.11 14.91 -9.88
N ILE A 104 -3.29 14.66 -8.88
CA ILE A 104 -3.62 13.98 -7.63
C ILE A 104 -3.45 15.03 -6.53
N ASN A 105 -4.56 15.52 -6.00
CA ASN A 105 -4.54 16.55 -4.97
C ASN A 105 -4.91 15.97 -3.62
N PHE A 106 -3.90 15.74 -2.78
CA PHE A 106 -4.08 15.23 -1.42
C PHE A 106 -4.60 16.29 -0.46
N SER A 107 -4.33 17.58 -0.72
CA SER A 107 -4.82 18.69 0.10
C SER A 107 -6.35 18.78 0.06
N GLU A 108 -6.95 18.60 -1.12
CA GLU A 108 -8.38 18.75 -1.35
C GLU A 108 -9.08 17.41 -1.67
N SER A 109 -8.34 16.30 -1.63
CA SER A 109 -8.84 14.93 -1.81
C SER A 109 -9.58 14.69 -3.14
N TYR A 110 -8.93 15.03 -4.27
CA TYR A 110 -9.48 14.72 -5.59
C TYR A 110 -8.43 14.20 -6.58
N LEU A 111 -8.93 13.51 -7.62
CA LEU A 111 -8.20 13.18 -8.84
C LEU A 111 -8.81 13.95 -10.00
N ARG A 112 -7.98 14.58 -10.84
CA ARG A 112 -8.44 15.33 -12.02
C ARG A 112 -7.57 15.05 -13.23
N GLN A 113 -8.16 14.48 -14.29
CA GLN A 113 -7.51 14.45 -15.60
C GLN A 113 -7.53 15.83 -16.25
N LEU A 114 -6.34 16.29 -16.61
CA LEU A 114 -6.15 17.57 -17.30
C LEU A 114 -6.28 17.38 -18.81
N LYS A 115 -6.68 18.44 -19.51
CA LYS A 115 -6.86 18.42 -20.96
C LYS A 115 -5.70 19.14 -21.64
N GLY A 116 -5.11 18.50 -22.64
CA GLY A 116 -4.05 19.08 -23.46
C GLY A 116 -2.71 19.21 -22.73
N PRO A 117 -1.76 19.93 -23.34
CA PRO A 117 -0.48 20.21 -22.70
C PRO A 117 -0.66 21.02 -21.42
N LEU A 118 0.17 20.73 -20.42
CA LEU A 118 0.19 21.49 -19.18
C LEU A 118 0.63 22.94 -19.44
N LEU A 119 -0.08 23.88 -18.86
CA LEU A 119 0.28 25.30 -18.91
C LEU A 119 1.16 25.63 -17.70
N ALA A 120 2.11 26.55 -17.87
CA ALA A 120 3.03 26.95 -16.82
C ALA A 120 2.32 27.43 -15.53
N GLU A 121 1.19 28.12 -15.70
CA GLU A 121 0.35 28.59 -14.58
C GLU A 121 -0.30 27.45 -13.76
N GLN A 122 -0.48 26.27 -14.37
CA GLN A 122 -1.00 25.08 -13.67
C GLN A 122 0.07 24.40 -12.81
N LEU A 123 1.35 24.73 -13.05
CA LEU A 123 2.51 24.18 -12.37
C LEU A 123 3.18 25.21 -11.46
N ASP A 124 2.49 26.32 -11.16
CA ASP A 124 3.02 27.33 -10.26
C ASP A 124 3.29 26.73 -8.86
N ASN A 125 4.51 26.95 -8.36
CA ASN A 125 5.00 26.36 -7.11
C ASN A 125 5.18 24.81 -7.09
N TYR A 126 5.10 24.15 -8.26
CA TYR A 126 5.48 22.75 -8.37
C TYR A 126 6.96 22.59 -8.69
N VAL A 127 7.58 21.56 -8.13
CA VAL A 127 8.95 21.15 -8.44
C VAL A 127 8.88 19.97 -9.42
N LYS A 128 9.62 20.06 -10.51
CA LYS A 128 9.76 18.97 -11.47
C LYS A 128 10.75 17.94 -10.93
N LEU A 129 10.36 16.68 -10.91
CA LEU A 129 11.24 15.56 -10.58
C LEU A 129 11.87 14.98 -11.85
N ASP A 130 13.08 14.43 -11.72
CA ASP A 130 13.60 13.48 -12.70
C ASP A 130 12.74 12.23 -12.67
N ALA A 131 12.05 11.93 -13.78
CA ALA A 131 11.12 10.82 -13.86
C ALA A 131 11.26 10.09 -15.19
N ARG A 132 10.86 8.81 -15.19
CA ARG A 132 10.68 8.01 -16.41
C ARG A 132 9.36 7.26 -16.35
N PHE A 133 8.75 7.12 -17.51
CA PHE A 133 7.49 6.40 -17.70
C PHE A 133 7.77 5.23 -18.63
N GLU A 134 7.71 4.01 -18.11
CA GLU A 134 7.96 2.77 -18.85
C GLU A 134 6.90 1.73 -18.48
N ASP A 135 6.29 1.09 -19.46
CA ASP A 135 5.29 0.02 -19.27
C ASP A 135 4.19 0.36 -18.25
N ASN A 136 3.58 1.53 -18.39
CA ASN A 136 2.60 2.07 -17.45
C ASN A 136 3.10 2.24 -16.01
N ARG A 137 4.39 2.28 -15.79
CA ARG A 137 5.01 2.53 -14.49
C ARG A 137 5.73 3.85 -14.47
N ILE A 138 5.85 4.39 -13.29
CA ILE A 138 6.51 5.67 -13.04
C ILE A 138 7.64 5.43 -12.06
N ASP A 139 8.83 5.77 -12.46
CA ASP A 139 9.98 5.80 -11.57
C ASP A 139 10.49 7.23 -11.46
N VAL A 140 10.90 7.63 -10.26
CA VAL A 140 11.50 8.94 -9.98
C VAL A 140 12.90 8.76 -9.42
N LYS A 141 13.79 9.71 -9.74
CA LYS A 141 15.14 9.70 -9.22
C LYS A 141 15.18 10.37 -7.85
N ALA A 142 15.78 9.72 -6.87
CA ALA A 142 15.91 10.24 -5.52
C ALA A 142 17.20 9.77 -4.86
N THR A 143 17.56 10.41 -3.75
CA THR A 143 18.71 10.05 -2.92
C THR A 143 18.22 9.64 -1.53
N LEU A 144 18.69 8.50 -1.05
CA LEU A 144 18.44 8.00 0.31
C LEU A 144 19.78 7.90 1.03
N GLN A 145 19.91 8.60 2.14
CA GLN A 145 21.03 8.50 3.08
C GLN A 145 20.57 7.74 4.32
N ILE A 146 21.16 6.58 4.56
CA ILE A 146 20.85 5.75 5.72
C ILE A 146 21.61 6.24 6.94
N ASP A 147 22.91 6.46 6.76
CA ASP A 147 23.82 7.01 7.76
C ASP A 147 24.95 7.80 7.08
N ASP A 148 25.99 8.17 7.81
CA ASP A 148 27.11 8.97 7.28
C ASP A 148 27.96 8.22 6.23
N GLU A 149 27.94 6.88 6.23
CA GLU A 149 28.73 6.03 5.33
C GLU A 149 27.89 5.45 4.18
N ASN A 150 26.57 5.28 4.40
CA ASN A 150 25.67 4.60 3.50
C ASN A 150 24.69 5.60 2.84
N SER A 151 24.95 5.92 1.59
CA SER A 151 24.06 6.73 0.75
C SER A 151 23.90 6.09 -0.61
N LEU A 152 22.71 6.20 -1.18
CA LEU A 152 22.38 5.66 -2.50
C LEU A 152 21.54 6.67 -3.29
N GLU A 153 21.82 6.78 -4.57
CA GLU A 153 21.02 7.52 -5.54
C GLU A 153 20.57 6.58 -6.63
N GLY A 154 19.31 6.63 -7.00
CA GLY A 154 18.78 5.77 -8.05
C GLY A 154 17.32 6.03 -8.37
N TRP A 155 16.77 5.13 -9.19
CA TRP A 155 15.37 5.15 -9.56
C TRP A 155 14.53 4.43 -8.52
N PHE A 156 13.47 5.08 -8.06
CA PHE A 156 12.48 4.51 -7.16
C PHE A 156 11.14 4.41 -7.88
N ARG A 157 10.47 3.28 -7.77
CA ARG A 157 9.12 3.07 -8.26
C ARG A 157 8.11 3.90 -7.46
N MET A 158 7.27 4.68 -8.15
CA MET A 158 6.12 5.33 -7.52
C MET A 158 5.01 4.30 -7.31
N ASP A 159 4.56 4.13 -6.07
CA ASP A 159 3.51 3.16 -5.73
C ASP A 159 2.52 3.76 -4.73
N LEU A 160 1.39 4.28 -5.23
CA LEU A 160 0.31 4.82 -4.40
C LEU A 160 -0.53 3.73 -3.72
N GLY A 161 -0.43 2.49 -4.21
CA GLY A 161 -1.05 1.33 -3.56
C GLY A 161 -0.27 0.81 -2.35
N CYS A 162 1.01 1.16 -2.24
CA CYS A 162 1.87 0.79 -1.11
C CYS A 162 1.68 1.78 0.05
N GLY A 163 1.26 1.29 1.21
CA GLY A 163 1.03 2.10 2.43
C GLY A 163 2.29 2.46 3.22
N SER A 164 3.47 1.94 2.83
CA SER A 164 4.75 2.22 3.51
C SER A 164 5.35 3.57 3.09
N THR A 165 6.49 3.92 3.68
CA THR A 165 7.32 5.05 3.27
C THR A 165 8.17 4.69 2.05
N ILE A 166 9.24 3.93 2.29
CA ILE A 166 10.18 3.42 1.29
C ILE A 166 10.43 1.95 1.60
N ILE A 167 10.41 1.11 0.57
CA ILE A 167 10.84 -0.28 0.68
C ILE A 167 11.95 -0.51 -0.35
N LEU A 168 13.17 -0.79 0.11
CA LEU A 168 14.28 -1.15 -0.77
C LEU A 168 14.12 -2.57 -1.29
N THR A 169 14.56 -2.82 -2.53
CA THR A 169 14.61 -4.18 -3.08
C THR A 169 15.62 -5.04 -2.33
N ASN A 170 15.46 -6.35 -2.39
CA ASN A 170 16.41 -7.31 -1.82
C ASN A 170 17.83 -7.12 -2.35
N GLU A 171 17.99 -6.89 -3.67
CA GLU A 171 19.29 -6.64 -4.29
C GLU A 171 19.95 -5.38 -3.73
N THR A 172 19.19 -4.28 -3.65
CA THR A 172 19.69 -3.01 -3.11
C THR A 172 20.14 -3.19 -1.66
N ALA A 173 19.31 -3.84 -0.84
CA ALA A 173 19.64 -4.10 0.56
C ALA A 173 20.92 -4.97 0.72
N SER A 174 21.08 -5.96 -0.15
CA SER A 174 22.23 -6.87 -0.14
C SER A 174 23.56 -6.17 -0.50
N ALA A 175 23.49 -5.04 -1.20
CA ALA A 175 24.67 -4.24 -1.56
C ALA A 175 25.20 -3.38 -0.39
N PHE A 176 24.41 -3.23 0.69
CA PHE A 176 24.77 -2.42 1.86
C PHE A 176 25.08 -3.28 3.09
N ASN A 177 25.99 -2.79 3.91
CA ASN A 177 26.27 -3.40 5.20
C ASN A 177 25.43 -2.74 6.30
N PHE A 178 24.28 -3.32 6.61
CA PHE A 178 23.42 -2.88 7.71
C PHE A 178 23.76 -3.54 9.07
N MET A 179 24.99 -4.03 9.26
CA MET A 179 25.35 -4.80 10.48
C MET A 179 25.15 -3.99 11.76
N ASP A 180 25.53 -2.72 11.75
CA ASP A 180 25.51 -1.84 12.92
C ASP A 180 24.26 -0.95 13.00
N VAL A 181 23.35 -1.05 12.01
CA VAL A 181 22.10 -0.27 12.01
C VAL A 181 21.06 -0.96 12.91
N PRO A 182 20.42 -0.24 13.85
CA PRO A 182 19.30 -0.78 14.61
C PRO A 182 18.18 -1.24 13.67
N LYS A 183 17.66 -2.44 13.88
CA LYS A 183 16.72 -3.06 12.96
C LYS A 183 15.70 -3.95 13.66
N ALA A 184 14.52 -4.05 13.04
CA ALA A 184 13.44 -4.93 13.46
C ALA A 184 12.96 -5.79 12.29
N TYR A 185 12.76 -7.08 12.52
CA TYR A 185 12.31 -8.03 11.50
C TYR A 185 10.79 -8.12 11.53
N PHE A 186 10.18 -7.94 10.36
CA PHE A 186 8.74 -7.98 10.17
C PHE A 186 8.37 -9.10 9.19
N CYS A 187 7.38 -9.90 9.56
CA CYS A 187 6.86 -10.97 8.71
C CYS A 187 5.36 -10.75 8.50
N THR A 188 4.89 -10.91 7.27
CA THR A 188 3.46 -10.88 6.93
C THR A 188 3.01 -12.20 6.32
N GLN A 189 1.73 -12.56 6.53
CA GLN A 189 1.10 -13.68 5.85
C GLN A 189 0.61 -13.31 4.46
N ALA A 190 0.25 -12.05 4.24
CA ALA A 190 -0.24 -11.53 2.98
C ALA A 190 0.53 -10.23 2.66
N GLY A 191 1.39 -10.26 1.65
CA GLY A 191 2.20 -9.13 1.18
C GLY A 191 1.84 -8.68 -0.24
N GLY A 192 0.80 -9.27 -0.85
CA GLY A 192 0.37 -9.03 -2.23
C GLY A 192 0.02 -10.34 -2.94
N ILE A 193 -0.17 -10.29 -4.26
CA ILE A 193 -0.23 -11.50 -5.07
C ILE A 193 1.12 -12.21 -4.93
N GLY A 194 1.10 -13.51 -4.60
CA GLY A 194 2.30 -14.30 -4.29
C GLY A 194 2.50 -14.51 -2.78
N GLY A 195 1.54 -14.13 -1.93
CA GLY A 195 1.51 -14.47 -0.50
C GLY A 195 2.30 -13.54 0.40
N GLY A 196 2.92 -14.08 1.44
CA GLY A 196 3.59 -13.33 2.49
C GLY A 196 4.86 -12.62 2.05
N SER A 197 5.36 -11.73 2.90
CA SER A 197 6.58 -10.96 2.72
C SER A 197 7.39 -10.96 4.02
N GLU A 198 8.70 -10.92 3.89
CA GLU A 198 9.61 -10.69 4.99
C GLU A 198 10.40 -9.41 4.73
N GLU A 199 10.41 -8.53 5.72
CA GLU A 199 11.02 -7.20 5.63
C GLU A 199 11.82 -6.89 6.90
N VAL A 200 12.75 -5.97 6.76
CA VAL A 200 13.51 -5.45 7.89
C VAL A 200 13.33 -3.95 7.95
N THR A 201 12.81 -3.48 9.07
CA THR A 201 12.60 -2.06 9.34
C THR A 201 13.85 -1.45 9.94
N ILE A 202 14.28 -0.32 9.40
CA ILE A 202 15.43 0.49 9.85
C ILE A 202 15.07 1.98 9.83
N ARG A 203 15.97 2.82 10.37
CA ARG A 203 15.90 4.26 10.19
C ARG A 203 16.89 4.72 9.13
N ALA A 204 16.45 5.66 8.30
CA ALA A 204 17.28 6.40 7.39
C ALA A 204 17.41 7.85 7.85
N ALA A 205 18.60 8.42 7.75
CA ALA A 205 18.87 9.79 8.17
C ALA A 205 18.12 10.79 7.30
N LYS A 206 18.17 10.62 5.96
CA LYS A 206 17.58 11.56 5.00
C LYS A 206 17.05 10.87 3.75
N PHE A 207 16.00 11.45 3.20
CA PHE A 207 15.51 11.15 1.85
C PHE A 207 15.30 12.46 1.10
N CYS A 208 15.92 12.59 -0.08
CA CYS A 208 15.88 13.79 -0.91
C CYS A 208 15.25 13.48 -2.26
N MET A 209 14.14 14.15 -2.56
CA MET A 209 13.40 14.07 -3.83
C MET A 209 13.08 15.49 -4.34
N ALA A 210 12.01 16.13 -3.86
CA ALA A 210 11.69 17.53 -4.11
C ALA A 210 12.21 18.44 -2.99
N ASP A 211 12.20 17.91 -1.79
CA ASP A 211 12.73 18.48 -0.55
C ASP A 211 13.46 17.38 0.23
N THR A 212 13.84 17.66 1.46
CA THR A 212 14.52 16.69 2.32
C THR A 212 13.62 16.31 3.49
N LEU A 213 13.37 15.00 3.61
CA LEU A 213 12.76 14.40 4.78
C LEU A 213 13.87 13.80 5.65
N GLU A 214 13.75 13.92 6.96
CA GLU A 214 14.76 13.44 7.92
C GLU A 214 14.19 12.39 8.87
N ASN A 215 15.05 11.49 9.33
CA ASN A 215 14.75 10.46 10.33
C ASN A 215 13.58 9.54 9.89
N LEU A 216 13.62 9.05 8.66
CA LEU A 216 12.56 8.19 8.13
C LEU A 216 12.65 6.78 8.71
N VAL A 217 11.50 6.18 8.93
CA VAL A 217 11.37 4.73 9.06
C VAL A 217 11.20 4.16 7.67
N ILE A 218 12.05 3.23 7.28
CA ILE A 218 12.02 2.57 5.98
C ILE A 218 12.12 1.06 6.16
N ASP A 219 11.70 0.32 5.16
CA ASP A 219 11.86 -1.12 5.11
C ASP A 219 12.80 -1.53 3.99
N TYR A 220 13.42 -2.69 4.12
CA TYR A 220 14.02 -3.39 3.00
C TYR A 220 13.54 -4.84 2.94
N SER A 221 13.32 -5.30 1.72
CA SER A 221 12.75 -6.62 1.47
C SER A 221 13.80 -7.71 1.58
N LEU A 222 13.41 -8.84 2.17
CA LEU A 222 14.14 -10.11 2.12
C LEU A 222 13.58 -11.04 1.03
N ASN A 223 12.60 -10.59 0.26
CA ASN A 223 11.92 -11.39 -0.75
C ASN A 223 12.86 -11.73 -1.92
N GLU A 224 12.90 -12.99 -2.30
CA GLU A 224 13.64 -13.46 -3.49
C GLU A 224 12.83 -13.31 -4.77
N LYS A 225 11.49 -13.14 -4.68
CA LYS A 225 10.54 -13.04 -5.78
C LYS A 225 9.67 -11.78 -5.63
N GLY A 226 8.84 -11.53 -6.65
CA GLY A 226 7.90 -10.41 -6.65
C GLY A 226 8.55 -9.05 -6.95
N ALA A 227 7.82 -7.99 -6.71
CA ALA A 227 8.22 -6.64 -7.09
C ALA A 227 9.43 -6.11 -6.30
N LEU A 228 9.73 -6.67 -5.14
CA LEU A 228 10.83 -6.25 -4.26
C LEU A 228 12.04 -7.18 -4.30
N SER A 229 12.08 -8.12 -5.23
CA SER A 229 13.21 -9.04 -5.43
C SER A 229 14.39 -8.36 -6.15
N SER A 230 15.40 -9.18 -6.49
CA SER A 230 16.52 -8.78 -7.35
C SER A 230 16.09 -8.56 -8.82
N ASP A 231 17.01 -8.04 -9.64
CA ASP A 231 16.83 -7.78 -11.07
C ASP A 231 15.70 -6.80 -11.41
N ARG A 232 15.49 -5.80 -10.57
CA ARG A 232 14.52 -4.73 -10.83
C ARG A 232 15.21 -3.50 -11.44
N PRO A 233 14.52 -2.77 -12.35
CA PRO A 233 15.07 -1.54 -12.93
C PRO A 233 15.06 -0.35 -11.95
N TYR A 234 14.68 -0.59 -10.69
CA TYR A 234 14.62 0.38 -9.59
C TYR A 234 15.23 -0.20 -8.32
N ILE A 235 15.69 0.68 -7.44
CA ILE A 235 16.35 0.31 -6.19
C ILE A 235 15.39 0.17 -5.01
N GLY A 236 14.15 0.63 -5.16
CA GLY A 236 13.11 0.56 -4.14
C GLY A 236 11.80 1.15 -4.63
N ILE A 237 10.81 1.09 -3.76
CA ILE A 237 9.47 1.65 -3.95
C ILE A 237 9.31 2.84 -3.01
N ILE A 238 8.72 3.96 -3.48
CA ILE A 238 8.23 5.04 -2.64
C ILE A 238 6.72 4.86 -2.50
N GLY A 239 6.28 4.62 -1.27
CA GLY A 239 4.88 4.40 -0.96
C GLY A 239 4.09 5.67 -0.64
N ASN A 240 2.82 5.49 -0.40
CA ASN A 240 1.85 6.57 -0.24
C ASN A 240 2.07 7.41 1.04
N GLU A 241 2.77 6.88 2.05
CA GLU A 241 3.14 7.66 3.23
C GLU A 241 4.04 8.87 2.87
N ILE A 242 4.86 8.74 1.83
CA ILE A 242 5.67 9.84 1.29
C ILE A 242 4.86 10.66 0.27
N TRP A 243 4.17 9.97 -0.67
CA TRP A 243 3.47 10.67 -1.74
C TRP A 243 2.34 11.56 -1.25
N SER A 244 1.65 11.17 -0.17
CA SER A 244 0.58 11.97 0.45
C SER A 244 1.05 13.32 1.03
N LEU A 245 2.35 13.54 1.15
CA LEU A 245 2.94 14.81 1.55
C LEU A 245 2.95 15.85 0.43
N TYR A 246 2.56 15.47 -0.78
CA TYR A 246 2.60 16.33 -1.97
C TYR A 246 1.28 16.29 -2.74
N ASP A 247 0.90 17.42 -3.32
CA ASP A 247 0.00 17.43 -4.46
C ASP A 247 0.84 17.14 -5.71
N ILE A 248 0.34 16.29 -6.61
CA ILE A 248 1.13 15.66 -7.67
C ILE A 248 0.48 15.92 -9.03
N VAL A 249 1.30 16.19 -10.04
CA VAL A 249 0.85 16.16 -11.44
C VAL A 249 1.73 15.17 -12.20
N LEU A 250 1.09 14.14 -12.73
CA LEU A 250 1.70 13.14 -13.61
C LEU A 250 1.44 13.53 -15.05
N ASP A 251 2.48 13.74 -15.84
CA ASP A 251 2.36 14.03 -17.27
C ASP A 251 3.05 12.94 -18.11
N PRO A 252 2.31 11.92 -18.56
CA PRO A 252 2.85 10.84 -19.37
C PRO A 252 3.29 11.30 -20.77
N VAL A 253 2.75 12.43 -21.28
CA VAL A 253 3.10 12.94 -22.61
C VAL A 253 4.52 13.51 -22.63
N SER A 254 4.91 14.24 -21.59
CA SER A 254 6.26 14.81 -21.43
C SER A 254 7.15 13.97 -20.51
N SER A 255 6.69 12.80 -20.07
CA SER A 255 7.38 11.92 -19.11
C SER A 255 7.86 12.70 -17.88
N SER A 256 6.94 13.45 -17.27
CA SER A 256 7.28 14.35 -16.16
C SER A 256 6.39 14.12 -14.95
N VAL A 257 7.00 14.18 -13.79
CA VAL A 257 6.30 14.21 -12.49
C VAL A 257 6.59 15.56 -11.84
N TRP A 258 5.54 16.22 -11.41
CA TRP A 258 5.61 17.50 -10.72
C TRP A 258 4.98 17.34 -9.35
N VAL A 259 5.62 17.88 -8.33
CA VAL A 259 5.16 17.79 -6.95
C VAL A 259 5.19 19.14 -6.27
N LYS A 260 4.21 19.35 -5.40
CA LYS A 260 4.12 20.54 -4.56
C LYS A 260 3.85 20.09 -3.13
N ARG A 261 4.74 20.45 -2.21
CA ARG A 261 4.57 20.14 -0.80
C ARG A 261 3.23 20.66 -0.30
N ASN A 262 2.47 19.82 0.39
CA ASN A 262 1.21 20.17 1.03
C ASN A 262 1.37 20.30 2.56
N GLU A 263 0.27 20.54 3.28
CA GLU A 263 0.28 20.74 4.72
C GLU A 263 0.22 19.44 5.54
N ASN A 264 0.15 18.27 4.88
CA ASN A 264 0.16 16.99 5.57
C ASN A 264 1.51 16.79 6.27
N GLN A 265 1.46 16.39 7.52
CA GLN A 265 2.67 16.18 8.31
C GLN A 265 3.31 14.81 8.03
N GLY A 266 2.48 13.81 7.70
CA GLY A 266 2.91 12.43 7.55
C GLY A 266 3.33 11.76 8.87
N THR A 267 3.51 10.47 8.82
CA THR A 267 4.01 9.66 9.94
C THR A 267 5.32 8.94 9.61
N TYR A 268 5.99 9.35 8.55
CA TYR A 268 7.19 8.72 7.99
C TYR A 268 8.35 8.50 8.99
N ALA A 269 8.36 9.23 10.10
CA ALA A 269 9.36 9.06 11.16
C ALA A 269 8.88 8.14 12.31
N GLN A 270 7.64 7.63 12.24
CA GLN A 270 7.05 6.81 13.30
C GLN A 270 7.10 5.33 12.91
N SER A 271 7.65 4.50 13.79
CA SER A 271 7.56 3.05 13.64
C SER A 271 6.43 2.46 14.49
N SER A 272 6.10 1.18 14.26
CA SER A 272 5.02 0.51 14.98
C SER A 272 5.22 0.56 16.49
N VAL A 273 4.16 0.86 17.21
CA VAL A 273 4.10 0.82 18.68
C VAL A 273 3.33 -0.41 19.19
N THR A 274 2.50 -1.03 18.36
CA THR A 274 1.80 -2.28 18.66
C THR A 274 2.64 -3.50 18.33
N HIS A 275 3.66 -3.30 17.48
CA HIS A 275 4.56 -4.32 16.94
C HIS A 275 3.82 -5.43 16.16
N MET A 276 2.67 -5.08 15.60
CA MET A 276 1.86 -5.94 14.73
C MET A 276 1.15 -5.12 13.65
N ALA A 277 0.80 -5.78 12.56
CA ALA A 277 -0.11 -5.28 11.54
C ALA A 277 -1.42 -6.06 11.58
N THR A 278 -2.52 -5.37 11.31
CA THR A 278 -3.86 -5.95 11.29
C THR A 278 -4.62 -5.51 10.05
N VAL A 279 -5.50 -6.37 9.58
CA VAL A 279 -6.42 -6.09 8.46
C VAL A 279 -7.85 -6.21 8.96
N ASP A 280 -8.65 -5.18 8.73
CA ASP A 280 -10.06 -5.18 9.07
C ASP A 280 -10.83 -6.15 8.16
N ARG A 281 -11.29 -7.25 8.75
CA ARG A 281 -12.15 -8.25 8.12
C ARG A 281 -13.43 -8.44 8.91
N THR A 282 -13.96 -7.33 9.45
CA THR A 282 -15.26 -7.33 10.16
C THR A 282 -16.40 -7.79 9.26
N ASP A 283 -16.24 -7.68 7.94
CA ASP A 283 -17.19 -8.15 6.92
C ASP A 283 -17.40 -9.66 6.89
N ILE A 284 -16.39 -10.45 7.24
CA ILE A 284 -16.49 -11.93 7.18
C ILE A 284 -16.22 -12.64 8.50
N CYS A 285 -15.39 -12.11 9.39
CA CYS A 285 -15.04 -12.75 10.65
C CYS A 285 -15.39 -11.91 11.89
N GLY A 286 -15.93 -10.69 11.70
CA GLY A 286 -16.35 -9.83 12.81
C GLY A 286 -15.19 -9.19 13.57
N GLY A 287 -13.95 -9.21 13.04
CA GLY A 287 -12.77 -8.71 13.70
C GLY A 287 -11.65 -8.29 12.76
N TRP A 288 -10.51 -7.90 13.33
CA TRP A 288 -9.30 -7.56 12.61
C TRP A 288 -8.33 -8.73 12.66
N ILE A 289 -7.92 -9.23 11.50
CA ILE A 289 -6.96 -10.33 11.40
C ILE A 289 -5.55 -9.77 11.61
N VAL A 290 -4.78 -10.38 12.51
CA VAL A 290 -3.33 -10.14 12.65
C VAL A 290 -2.66 -10.76 11.43
N ASN A 291 -2.20 -9.93 10.48
CA ASN A 291 -1.57 -10.40 9.25
C ASN A 291 -0.05 -10.22 9.25
N GLY A 292 0.51 -9.52 10.21
CA GLY A 292 1.96 -9.34 10.34
C GLY A 292 2.40 -9.09 11.78
N LEU A 293 3.63 -9.51 12.11
CA LEU A 293 4.25 -9.36 13.42
C LEU A 293 5.73 -8.98 13.30
N TYR A 294 6.18 -8.13 14.22
CA TYR A 294 7.60 -7.91 14.45
C TYR A 294 8.16 -8.98 15.39
N LYS A 295 9.24 -9.62 14.96
CA LYS A 295 9.94 -10.64 15.75
C LYS A 295 10.51 -10.03 17.04
N GLY A 296 10.19 -10.64 18.17
CA GLY A 296 10.55 -10.13 19.50
C GLY A 296 9.75 -8.89 19.93
N GLY A 297 8.72 -8.51 19.19
CA GLY A 297 7.83 -7.39 19.51
C GLY A 297 6.89 -7.70 20.68
N VAL A 298 6.27 -6.66 21.26
CA VAL A 298 5.37 -6.81 22.43
C VAL A 298 4.16 -7.71 22.15
N ALA A 299 3.65 -7.70 20.92
CA ALA A 299 2.54 -8.55 20.53
C ALA A 299 2.94 -10.04 20.48
N GLU A 300 4.06 -10.35 19.81
CA GLU A 300 4.58 -11.72 19.74
C GLU A 300 4.96 -12.24 21.14
N GLN A 301 5.65 -11.43 21.95
CA GLN A 301 6.03 -11.81 23.32
C GLN A 301 4.83 -12.11 24.22
N ALA A 302 3.69 -11.44 23.99
CA ALA A 302 2.45 -11.71 24.72
C ALA A 302 1.74 -13.00 24.25
N GLY A 303 2.12 -13.56 23.10
CA GLY A 303 1.52 -14.77 22.54
C GLY A 303 0.44 -14.50 21.49
N ILE A 304 0.38 -13.30 20.92
CA ILE A 304 -0.40 -13.01 19.72
C ILE A 304 0.33 -13.62 18.52
N GLU A 305 -0.41 -14.25 17.65
CA GLU A 305 0.11 -14.97 16.47
C GLU A 305 -0.54 -14.44 15.17
N ILE A 306 0.16 -14.61 14.05
CA ILE A 306 -0.43 -14.33 12.73
C ILE A 306 -1.62 -15.26 12.50
N GLY A 307 -2.74 -14.68 12.04
CA GLY A 307 -4.01 -15.38 11.88
C GLY A 307 -4.98 -15.24 13.07
N ASP A 308 -4.53 -14.70 14.18
CA ASP A 308 -5.41 -14.34 15.29
C ASP A 308 -6.39 -13.25 14.86
N ILE A 309 -7.60 -13.25 15.44
CA ILE A 309 -8.63 -12.26 15.14
C ILE A 309 -8.85 -11.38 16.38
N ILE A 310 -8.51 -10.11 16.28
CA ILE A 310 -8.79 -9.11 17.31
C ILE A 310 -10.27 -8.74 17.23
N VAL A 311 -11.02 -9.02 18.29
CA VAL A 311 -12.48 -8.76 18.36
C VAL A 311 -12.83 -7.55 19.22
N ALA A 312 -11.95 -7.17 20.16
CA ALA A 312 -12.11 -5.95 20.95
C ALA A 312 -10.76 -5.37 21.39
N ILE A 313 -10.71 -4.05 21.60
CA ILE A 313 -9.56 -3.32 22.16
C ILE A 313 -10.09 -2.52 23.35
N ASN A 314 -9.49 -2.67 24.54
CA ASN A 314 -9.93 -2.04 25.80
C ASN A 314 -11.44 -2.23 26.04
N ASN A 315 -11.95 -3.43 25.82
CA ASN A 315 -13.37 -3.80 25.89
C ASN A 315 -14.29 -3.13 24.85
N ARG A 316 -13.78 -2.33 23.93
CA ARG A 316 -14.54 -1.78 22.79
C ARG A 316 -14.47 -2.76 21.63
N PRO A 317 -15.60 -3.32 21.14
CA PRO A 317 -15.61 -4.19 19.97
C PRO A 317 -15.02 -3.48 18.73
N VAL A 318 -14.12 -4.14 18.00
CA VAL A 318 -13.46 -3.49 16.84
C VAL A 318 -14.44 -3.16 15.72
N LYS A 319 -15.57 -3.86 15.61
CA LYS A 319 -16.65 -3.53 14.67
C LYS A 319 -17.35 -2.18 14.94
N GLU A 320 -17.13 -1.58 16.10
CA GLU A 320 -17.63 -0.26 16.48
C GLU A 320 -16.60 0.86 16.24
N ILE A 321 -15.41 0.50 15.79
CA ILE A 321 -14.34 1.43 15.41
C ILE A 321 -14.55 1.76 13.93
N THR A 322 -14.76 3.03 13.64
CA THR A 322 -15.00 3.50 12.27
C THR A 322 -13.73 3.50 11.43
N TRP A 323 -13.88 3.46 10.11
CA TRP A 323 -12.77 3.64 9.18
C TRP A 323 -11.98 4.92 9.42
N GLU A 324 -12.66 6.02 9.74
CA GLU A 324 -12.01 7.30 10.05
C GLU A 324 -11.13 7.23 11.29
N GLU A 325 -11.59 6.52 12.34
CA GLU A 325 -10.79 6.29 13.54
C GLU A 325 -9.58 5.41 13.26
N GLN A 326 -9.76 4.34 12.47
CA GLN A 326 -8.65 3.47 12.06
C GLN A 326 -7.61 4.26 11.27
N ARG A 327 -8.04 5.05 10.29
CA ARG A 327 -7.15 5.84 9.42
C ARG A 327 -6.38 6.92 10.17
N LYS A 328 -6.97 7.52 11.20
CA LYS A 328 -6.29 8.51 12.06
C LYS A 328 -5.29 7.87 13.02
N GLY A 329 -5.27 6.54 13.09
CA GLY A 329 -4.56 5.78 14.11
C GLY A 329 -5.33 5.81 15.43
N LEU A 330 -5.43 4.64 16.06
CA LEU A 330 -5.94 4.59 17.42
C LEU A 330 -4.85 5.15 18.34
N GLU A 331 -5.16 6.17 19.12
CA GLU A 331 -4.25 6.74 20.12
C GLU A 331 -4.07 5.76 21.29
N LEU A 332 -3.42 4.63 21.01
CA LEU A 332 -3.16 3.59 22.00
C LEU A 332 -1.86 3.90 22.74
N GLN A 333 -1.94 4.00 24.06
CA GLN A 333 -0.79 4.25 24.92
C GLN A 333 -0.92 3.51 26.26
N GLY A 334 0.22 3.07 26.81
CA GLY A 334 0.26 2.37 28.07
C GLY A 334 -0.34 0.96 28.00
N GLU A 335 -0.98 0.53 29.08
CA GLU A 335 -1.62 -0.79 29.13
C GLU A 335 -2.84 -0.81 28.23
N THR A 336 -2.79 -1.67 27.20
CA THR A 336 -3.87 -1.87 26.23
C THR A 336 -4.23 -3.34 26.20
N THR A 337 -5.50 -3.65 26.41
CA THR A 337 -6.02 -5.03 26.40
C THR A 337 -6.62 -5.35 25.04
N TYR A 338 -6.14 -6.41 24.43
CA TYR A 338 -6.68 -7.00 23.20
C TYR A 338 -7.46 -8.26 23.53
N THR A 339 -8.72 -8.32 23.15
CA THR A 339 -9.50 -9.57 23.16
C THR A 339 -9.36 -10.22 21.80
N VAL A 340 -8.85 -11.42 21.77
CA VAL A 340 -8.42 -12.13 20.58
C VAL A 340 -9.15 -13.46 20.49
N GLN A 341 -9.70 -13.77 19.33
CA GLN A 341 -10.19 -15.08 18.98
C GLN A 341 -9.10 -15.84 18.22
N LYS A 342 -8.68 -16.97 18.78
CA LYS A 342 -7.72 -17.89 18.17
C LYS A 342 -8.37 -18.67 17.01
N PRO A 343 -7.58 -19.27 16.09
CA PRO A 343 -8.11 -20.08 14.97
C PRO A 343 -8.99 -21.26 15.40
N ASP A 344 -8.79 -21.79 16.61
CA ASP A 344 -9.62 -22.85 17.19
C ASP A 344 -10.94 -22.35 17.82
N GLY A 345 -11.18 -21.03 17.80
CA GLY A 345 -12.35 -20.37 18.36
C GLY A 345 -12.20 -19.96 19.83
N GLN A 346 -11.08 -20.28 20.51
CA GLN A 346 -10.85 -19.83 21.88
C GLN A 346 -10.73 -18.30 21.95
N ILE A 347 -11.37 -17.68 22.95
CA ILE A 347 -11.22 -16.25 23.24
C ILE A 347 -10.19 -16.07 24.36
N VAL A 348 -9.18 -15.26 24.07
CA VAL A 348 -8.08 -14.94 25.01
C VAL A 348 -7.91 -13.45 25.11
N SER A 349 -7.59 -12.93 26.29
CA SER A 349 -7.24 -11.52 26.47
C SER A 349 -5.75 -11.37 26.72
N TYR A 350 -5.14 -10.48 25.96
CA TYR A 350 -3.73 -10.11 26.11
C TYR A 350 -3.63 -8.64 26.51
N THR A 351 -2.82 -8.34 27.53
CA THR A 351 -2.51 -6.96 27.91
C THR A 351 -1.10 -6.64 27.45
N LEU A 352 -0.98 -5.65 26.59
CA LEU A 352 0.27 -5.15 26.02
C LEU A 352 0.59 -3.79 26.61
N PHE A 353 1.85 -3.48 26.86
CA PHE A 353 2.30 -2.14 27.17
C PHE A 353 2.70 -1.45 25.85
N ILE A 354 1.84 -0.58 25.35
CA ILE A 354 1.99 0.14 24.08
C ILE A 354 2.66 1.49 24.32
N GLY A 355 3.48 1.96 23.39
CA GLY A 355 4.04 3.31 23.42
C GLY A 355 5.54 3.39 23.10
N LYS A 356 6.25 2.27 23.14
CA LYS A 356 7.62 2.20 22.66
C LYS A 356 7.61 1.81 21.18
N GLN A 357 8.21 2.63 20.33
CA GLN A 357 8.44 2.30 18.92
C GLN A 357 9.36 1.08 18.80
N ILE A 358 9.18 0.29 17.72
CA ILE A 358 9.97 -0.92 17.48
C ILE A 358 11.43 -0.60 17.18
N ILE A 359 11.71 0.57 16.56
CA ILE A 359 13.04 1.13 16.29
C ILE A 359 13.06 2.63 16.57
#